data_d762053ebbdcd5eab950ea6c8f2601d0
#
_entry.id   d762053ebbdcd5eab950ea6c8f2601d0
#
_cell.length_a   1.000
_cell.length_b   1.000
_cell.length_c   1.000
_cell.angle_alpha   90.00
_cell.angle_beta   90.00
_cell.angle_gamma   90.00
#
_symmetry.space_group_name_H-M   'P 1'
#
loop_
_entity.id
_entity.type
_entity.pdbx_description
1 polymer ?
#
loop_
_entity_poly.entity_id
_entity_poly.type
_entity_poly.pdbx_seq_one_letter_code
_entity_poly.pdbx_strand_id
1 'polypeptide(L)'
;MEAGTHAMEPSTHGGEANSHSVIANTSAEAPSPEHITIPANTVIHVRLDHSIATNRVASGDPFYARVASPVVVRGKTVIPKGTPVKGKVVSSQESGRLKGVPEIHLALDSVRIDGNDYDLHSNTFARYGQNHNKRNLEMIGGGGGGGALLGGLLGGGKGALIGAPIGAGAGATGAALTGKKDIVIPAETAVTFQLLDPVDVRL
;
A
#
# COMPACT_ATOMS: atom_id res chain seq x y z
N MET A 1 43.13 7.21 95.28
CA MET A 1 44.43 6.58 95.11
C MET A 1 44.63 6.45 93.62
N GLU A 2 45.31 7.35 93.18
CA GLU A 2 46.64 7.45 92.59
C GLU A 2 46.58 7.05 91.09
N ALA A 3 46.79 8.00 90.29
CA ALA A 3 48.04 8.60 89.82
C ALA A 3 48.63 7.76 88.70
N GLY A 4 48.88 8.28 87.63
CA GLY A 4 50.03 8.91 87.09
C GLY A 4 50.00 8.75 85.59
N THR A 5 50.02 9.73 84.86
CA THR A 5 51.12 10.60 84.45
C THR A 5 51.96 10.01 83.27
N HIS A 6 52.08 10.92 82.31
CA HIS A 6 53.15 11.14 81.35
C HIS A 6 53.03 10.38 80.01
N ALA A 7 53.00 11.06 79.04
CA ALA A 7 53.68 12.20 78.39
C ALA A 7 54.38 11.74 77.10
N MET A 8 54.32 12.64 76.19
CA MET A 8 55.31 12.91 75.15
C MET A 8 55.13 12.31 73.77
N GLU A 9 54.73 13.20 72.91
CA GLU A 9 55.11 13.22 71.49
C GLU A 9 56.63 13.19 71.27
N PRO A 10 57.20 13.05 70.09
CA PRO A 10 56.75 13.70 68.84
C PRO A 10 57.09 12.93 67.54
N SER A 11 56.51 13.47 66.43
CA SER A 11 57.09 13.69 65.10
C SER A 11 57.50 12.48 64.27
N THR A 12 57.00 12.28 63.11
CA THR A 12 57.65 12.74 61.85
C THR A 12 56.91 12.24 60.61
N HIS A 13 56.66 13.13 59.75
CA HIS A 13 56.71 13.07 58.29
C HIS A 13 56.46 11.75 57.56
N GLY A 14 55.47 11.84 56.67
CA GLY A 14 55.32 10.93 55.55
C GLY A 14 54.14 11.39 54.72
N GLY A 15 54.41 12.30 53.80
CA GLY A 15 53.41 12.66 52.81
C GLY A 15 53.13 11.48 51.90
N GLU A 16 51.90 11.11 51.78
CA GLU A 16 51.46 10.23 50.72
C GLU A 16 50.24 10.75 50.02
N ALA A 17 50.49 10.90 48.79
CA ALA A 17 49.63 11.42 47.76
C ALA A 17 48.23 10.84 47.81
N ASN A 18 47.27 11.72 47.99
CA ASN A 18 45.85 11.46 47.77
C ASN A 18 45.63 11.20 46.29
N SER A 19 45.77 9.97 45.88
CA SER A 19 45.31 9.53 44.55
C SER A 19 43.81 9.53 44.57
N HIS A 20 43.20 10.70 44.27
CA HIS A 20 41.83 10.77 43.85
C HIS A 20 41.72 9.99 42.52
N SER A 21 41.32 8.76 42.63
CA SER A 21 40.81 7.98 41.51
C SER A 21 39.51 8.62 41.11
N VAL A 22 39.60 9.56 40.17
CA VAL A 22 38.44 10.08 39.43
C VAL A 22 38.00 8.93 38.56
N ILE A 23 37.08 8.12 39.08
CA ILE A 23 36.30 7.22 38.25
C ILE A 23 35.50 8.14 37.36
N ALA A 24 36.01 8.41 36.17
CA ALA A 24 35.24 9.00 35.10
C ALA A 24 34.09 8.04 34.85
N ASN A 25 32.96 8.38 35.42
CA ASN A 25 31.67 7.73 35.13
C ASN A 25 31.30 8.15 33.69
N THR A 26 31.92 7.49 32.72
CA THR A 26 31.48 7.55 31.35
C THR A 26 30.17 6.78 31.31
N SER A 27 29.11 7.43 31.77
CA SER A 27 27.76 7.04 31.36
C SER A 27 27.76 7.12 29.85
N ALA A 28 27.92 5.98 29.21
CA ALA A 28 27.59 5.82 27.82
C ALA A 28 26.10 6.16 27.73
N GLU A 29 25.82 7.41 27.42
CA GLU A 29 24.49 7.90 27.06
C GLU A 29 24.06 7.03 25.88
N ALA A 30 23.16 6.09 26.16
CA ALA A 30 22.53 5.32 25.13
C ALA A 30 21.98 6.34 24.10
N PRO A 31 22.22 6.16 22.80
CA PRO A 31 21.75 7.10 21.80
C PRO A 31 20.25 7.29 21.98
N SER A 32 19.86 8.50 22.31
CA SER A 32 18.44 8.86 22.41
C SER A 32 17.80 8.54 21.06
N PRO A 33 16.69 7.82 21.03
CA PRO A 33 16.04 7.46 19.78
C PRO A 33 15.73 8.75 19.01
N GLU A 34 16.25 8.81 17.79
CA GLU A 34 16.09 9.97 16.94
C GLU A 34 14.68 9.95 16.35
N HIS A 35 13.90 10.99 16.61
CA HIS A 35 12.59 11.17 16.01
C HIS A 35 12.73 11.90 14.67
N ILE A 36 12.20 11.31 13.63
CA ILE A 36 12.19 11.91 12.29
C ILE A 36 10.75 11.94 11.79
N THR A 37 10.29 13.13 11.45
CA THR A 37 8.97 13.33 10.84
C THR A 37 9.07 13.17 9.33
N ILE A 38 8.33 12.21 8.78
CA ILE A 38 8.11 12.09 7.34
C ILE A 38 7.04 13.12 6.97
N PRO A 39 7.31 14.09 6.08
CA PRO A 39 6.34 15.13 5.78
C PRO A 39 5.14 14.60 4.99
N ALA A 40 4.01 15.28 5.11
CA ALA A 40 2.88 15.09 4.22
C ALA A 40 3.32 15.29 2.74
N ASN A 41 2.58 14.70 1.82
CA ASN A 41 2.89 14.63 0.39
C ASN A 41 4.12 13.80 0.02
N THR A 42 4.73 13.08 0.97
CA THR A 42 5.79 12.11 0.67
C THR A 42 5.23 10.99 -0.18
N VAL A 43 5.93 10.66 -1.26
CA VAL A 43 5.55 9.59 -2.19
C VAL A 43 6.17 8.27 -1.72
N ILE A 44 5.33 7.25 -1.59
CA ILE A 44 5.74 5.89 -1.21
C ILE A 44 5.41 4.95 -2.36
N HIS A 45 6.44 4.31 -2.91
CA HIS A 45 6.29 3.25 -3.91
C HIS A 45 6.27 1.90 -3.21
N VAL A 46 5.24 1.12 -3.44
CA VAL A 46 5.11 -0.23 -2.86
C VAL A 46 4.91 -1.28 -3.94
N ARG A 47 5.26 -2.53 -3.67
CA ARG A 47 4.95 -3.71 -4.47
C ARG A 47 4.01 -4.60 -3.68
N LEU A 48 2.95 -5.06 -4.33
CA LEU A 48 1.98 -5.97 -3.72
C LEU A 48 2.62 -7.35 -3.49
N ASP A 49 2.42 -7.93 -2.31
CA ASP A 49 2.88 -9.28 -2.00
C ASP A 49 2.00 -10.35 -2.67
N HIS A 50 0.72 -10.04 -2.87
CA HIS A 50 -0.28 -10.95 -3.45
C HIS A 50 -1.12 -10.24 -4.51
N SER A 51 -1.70 -11.03 -5.41
CA SER A 51 -2.66 -10.48 -6.38
C SER A 51 -3.96 -10.07 -5.69
N ILE A 52 -4.50 -8.93 -6.09
CA ILE A 52 -5.78 -8.39 -5.61
C ILE A 52 -6.77 -8.44 -6.77
N ALA A 53 -7.95 -9.03 -6.55
CA ALA A 53 -8.98 -9.13 -7.57
C ALA A 53 -10.35 -8.70 -7.02
N THR A 54 -11.10 -7.90 -7.79
CA THR A 54 -12.40 -7.34 -7.35
C THR A 54 -13.42 -8.40 -6.94
N ASN A 55 -13.32 -9.61 -7.49
CA ASN A 55 -14.20 -10.75 -7.15
C ASN A 55 -13.72 -11.57 -5.94
N ARG A 56 -12.64 -11.16 -5.27
CA ARG A 56 -12.05 -11.88 -4.13
C ARG A 56 -11.88 -11.02 -2.90
N VAL A 57 -11.98 -9.71 -3.05
CA VAL A 57 -11.78 -8.77 -1.95
C VAL A 57 -13.00 -7.88 -1.79
N ALA A 58 -13.31 -7.57 -0.54
CA ALA A 58 -14.38 -6.64 -0.15
C ALA A 58 -13.80 -5.32 0.38
N SER A 59 -14.65 -4.29 0.46
CA SER A 59 -14.29 -3.06 1.15
C SER A 59 -13.96 -3.35 2.62
N GLY A 60 -12.85 -2.82 3.08
CA GLY A 60 -12.30 -3.05 4.43
C GLY A 60 -11.25 -4.17 4.50
N ASP A 61 -11.15 -5.04 3.50
CA ASP A 61 -10.16 -6.11 3.49
C ASP A 61 -8.73 -5.56 3.51
N PRO A 62 -7.83 -6.15 4.30
CA PRO A 62 -6.42 -5.78 4.30
C PRO A 62 -5.70 -6.33 3.08
N PHE A 63 -4.69 -5.60 2.62
CA PHE A 63 -3.69 -6.12 1.70
C PHE A 63 -2.29 -5.85 2.25
N TYR A 64 -1.31 -6.63 1.78
CA TYR A 64 0.08 -6.53 2.19
C TYR A 64 0.95 -6.21 0.99
N ALA A 65 1.95 -5.38 1.25
CA ALA A 65 2.89 -4.91 0.25
C ALA A 65 4.25 -4.64 0.89
N ARG A 66 5.26 -4.40 0.06
CA ARG A 66 6.60 -4.00 0.50
C ARG A 66 7.02 -2.71 -0.19
N VAL A 67 7.73 -1.88 0.55
CA VAL A 67 8.30 -0.65 0.00
C VAL A 67 9.27 -0.98 -1.13
N ALA A 68 9.00 -0.45 -2.32
CA ALA A 68 9.78 -0.72 -3.54
C ALA A 68 11.04 0.15 -3.64
N SER A 69 10.98 1.37 -3.11
CA SER A 69 12.08 2.33 -3.09
C SER A 69 12.20 2.97 -1.72
N PRO A 70 13.41 3.18 -1.18
CA PRO A 70 13.57 3.76 0.14
C PRO A 70 12.99 5.17 0.21
N VAL A 71 12.38 5.51 1.35
CA VAL A 71 11.96 6.88 1.64
C VAL A 71 13.06 7.56 2.43
N VAL A 72 13.59 8.65 1.85
CA VAL A 72 14.69 9.43 2.43
C VAL A 72 14.19 10.80 2.86
N VAL A 73 14.42 11.16 4.11
CA VAL A 73 14.07 12.45 4.70
C VAL A 73 15.34 13.10 5.21
N ARG A 74 15.64 14.32 4.76
CA ARG A 74 16.85 15.07 5.17
C ARG A 74 18.16 14.28 5.00
N GLY A 75 18.25 13.46 3.92
CA GLY A 75 19.44 12.65 3.64
C GLY A 75 19.52 11.33 4.43
N LYS A 76 18.57 11.06 5.33
CA LYS A 76 18.50 9.83 6.11
C LYS A 76 17.39 8.93 5.58
N THR A 77 17.69 7.63 5.41
CA THR A 77 16.68 6.63 5.02
C THR A 77 15.81 6.35 6.25
N VAL A 78 14.53 6.74 6.15
CA VAL A 78 13.54 6.53 7.21
C VAL A 78 12.76 5.25 7.00
N ILE A 79 12.38 4.97 5.75
CA ILE A 79 11.73 3.71 5.40
C ILE A 79 12.63 2.97 4.40
N PRO A 80 13.30 1.90 4.79
CA PRO A 80 14.13 1.10 3.89
C PRO A 80 13.30 0.41 2.80
N LYS A 81 13.95 0.08 1.69
CA LYS A 81 13.35 -0.80 0.68
C LYS A 81 13.06 -2.17 1.29
N GLY A 82 11.92 -2.75 0.95
CA GLY A 82 11.50 -4.07 1.46
C GLY A 82 10.73 -4.00 2.77
N THR A 83 10.61 -2.83 3.40
CA THR A 83 9.81 -2.63 4.61
C THR A 83 8.36 -3.06 4.38
N PRO A 84 7.80 -3.93 5.25
CA PRO A 84 6.42 -4.37 5.12
C PRO A 84 5.43 -3.21 5.39
N VAL A 85 4.42 -3.16 4.54
CA VAL A 85 3.34 -2.18 4.59
C VAL A 85 2.01 -2.92 4.53
N LYS A 86 1.08 -2.49 5.36
CA LYS A 86 -0.30 -2.92 5.33
C LYS A 86 -1.16 -1.81 4.75
N GLY A 87 -2.05 -2.18 3.86
CA GLY A 87 -3.09 -1.27 3.36
C GLY A 87 -4.46 -1.89 3.50
N LYS A 88 -5.47 -1.14 3.10
CA LYS A 88 -6.87 -1.58 3.08
C LYS A 88 -7.52 -1.30 1.74
N VAL A 89 -8.43 -2.17 1.36
CA VAL A 89 -9.34 -1.95 0.23
C VAL A 89 -10.40 -0.95 0.69
N VAL A 90 -10.34 0.28 0.16
CA VAL A 90 -11.31 1.33 0.49
C VAL A 90 -12.67 1.00 -0.12
N SER A 91 -12.66 0.55 -1.38
CA SER A 91 -13.84 0.17 -2.12
C SER A 91 -13.46 -0.88 -3.16
N SER A 92 -14.34 -1.86 -3.36
CA SER A 92 -14.22 -2.86 -4.41
C SER A 92 -15.58 -3.12 -5.01
N GLN A 93 -15.66 -2.97 -6.33
CA GLN A 93 -16.88 -3.25 -7.09
C GLN A 93 -16.56 -4.27 -8.18
N GLU A 94 -17.30 -5.38 -8.16
CA GLU A 94 -17.19 -6.41 -9.19
C GLU A 94 -17.78 -5.95 -10.52
N SER A 95 -17.33 -6.58 -11.58
CA SER A 95 -17.92 -6.44 -12.90
C SER A 95 -19.32 -7.05 -12.96
N GLY A 96 -20.32 -6.26 -13.29
CA GLY A 96 -21.65 -6.77 -13.63
C GLY A 96 -21.65 -7.47 -15.00
N ARG A 97 -22.58 -8.42 -15.23
CA ARG A 97 -22.67 -9.12 -16.52
C ARG A 97 -22.99 -8.21 -17.72
N LEU A 98 -23.89 -7.26 -17.52
CA LEU A 98 -24.37 -6.34 -18.57
C LEU A 98 -24.08 -4.88 -18.28
N LYS A 99 -24.03 -4.50 -17.01
CA LYS A 99 -23.79 -3.14 -16.53
C LYS A 99 -22.86 -3.16 -15.32
N GLY A 100 -22.14 -2.09 -15.13
CA GLY A 100 -21.19 -1.91 -14.04
C GLY A 100 -19.76 -1.92 -14.54
N VAL A 101 -19.02 -0.90 -14.19
CA VAL A 101 -17.57 -0.82 -14.40
C VAL A 101 -16.94 -1.32 -13.13
N PRO A 102 -16.13 -2.39 -13.19
CA PRO A 102 -15.43 -2.81 -11.99
C PRO A 102 -14.45 -1.72 -11.56
N GLU A 103 -14.33 -1.52 -10.27
CA GLU A 103 -13.40 -0.57 -9.69
C GLU A 103 -12.79 -1.14 -8.41
N ILE A 104 -11.58 -0.74 -8.12
CA ILE A 104 -10.91 -1.04 -6.88
C ILE A 104 -10.13 0.17 -6.41
N HIS A 105 -10.30 0.48 -5.14
CA HIS A 105 -9.64 1.59 -4.46
C HIS A 105 -8.82 1.05 -3.30
N LEU A 106 -7.54 1.41 -3.26
CA LEU A 106 -6.58 0.97 -2.26
C LEU A 106 -5.99 2.16 -1.53
N ALA A 107 -5.76 2.05 -0.23
CA ALA A 107 -5.04 3.03 0.56
C ALA A 107 -4.08 2.34 1.53
N LEU A 108 -2.97 3.00 1.89
CA LEU A 108 -2.08 2.51 2.94
C LEU A 108 -2.67 2.83 4.31
N ASP A 109 -2.46 1.90 5.24
CA ASP A 109 -2.98 1.93 6.60
C ASP A 109 -1.86 1.98 7.64
N SER A 110 -0.79 1.20 7.46
CA SER A 110 0.36 1.22 8.36
C SER A 110 1.65 0.72 7.69
N VAL A 111 2.79 1.10 8.29
CA VAL A 111 4.13 0.63 7.92
C VAL A 111 4.85 0.11 9.15
N ARG A 112 5.57 -1.00 9.01
CA ARG A 112 6.37 -1.56 10.11
C ARG A 112 7.85 -1.24 9.94
N ILE A 113 8.37 -0.32 10.77
CA ILE A 113 9.77 0.10 10.75
C ILE A 113 10.43 -0.37 12.06
N ASP A 114 11.52 -1.11 11.96
CA ASP A 114 12.29 -1.63 13.11
C ASP A 114 11.43 -2.32 14.18
N GLY A 115 10.39 -3.06 13.73
CA GLY A 115 9.48 -3.81 14.59
C GLY A 115 8.31 -2.99 15.14
N ASN A 116 8.27 -1.68 14.93
CA ASN A 116 7.17 -0.81 15.35
C ASN A 116 6.22 -0.53 14.20
N ASP A 117 4.93 -0.57 14.46
CA ASP A 117 3.90 -0.21 13.49
C ASP A 117 3.58 1.29 13.61
N TYR A 118 3.60 1.98 12.48
CA TYR A 118 3.25 3.40 12.36
C TYR A 118 2.05 3.54 11.44
N ASP A 119 1.04 4.23 11.91
CA ASP A 119 -0.16 4.49 11.12
C ASP A 119 0.15 5.42 9.95
N LEU A 120 -0.40 5.10 8.79
CA LEU A 120 -0.28 5.87 7.56
C LEU A 120 -1.65 6.31 7.08
N HIS A 121 -1.76 7.58 6.73
CA HIS A 121 -2.89 8.07 5.96
C HIS A 121 -2.41 8.45 4.56
N SER A 122 -2.81 7.69 3.56
CA SER A 122 -2.42 7.93 2.18
C SER A 122 -3.62 8.33 1.32
N ASN A 123 -3.31 8.92 0.17
CA ASN A 123 -4.30 9.04 -0.90
C ASN A 123 -4.76 7.65 -1.35
N THR A 124 -5.85 7.64 -2.09
CA THR A 124 -6.42 6.41 -2.64
C THR A 124 -5.88 6.16 -4.03
N PHE A 125 -5.28 4.99 -4.24
CA PHE A 125 -5.00 4.46 -5.58
C PHE A 125 -6.29 3.87 -6.14
N ALA A 126 -6.74 4.36 -7.28
CA ALA A 126 -7.95 3.89 -7.94
C ALA A 126 -7.60 3.19 -9.26
N ARG A 127 -8.23 2.04 -9.51
CA ARG A 127 -8.15 1.36 -10.80
C ARG A 127 -9.54 0.99 -11.27
N TYR A 128 -9.83 1.35 -12.51
CA TYR A 128 -11.09 1.08 -13.18
C TYR A 128 -10.89 0.04 -14.26
N GLY A 129 -11.85 -0.86 -14.40
CA GLY A 129 -11.86 -1.85 -15.47
C GLY A 129 -12.49 -1.30 -16.75
N GLN A 130 -12.63 -2.19 -17.74
CA GLN A 130 -13.24 -1.83 -19.01
C GLN A 130 -14.76 -1.65 -18.85
N ASN A 131 -15.30 -0.60 -19.44
CA ASN A 131 -16.73 -0.39 -19.51
C ASN A 131 -17.38 -1.43 -20.45
N HIS A 132 -18.28 -2.24 -19.91
CA HIS A 132 -18.99 -3.27 -20.69
C HIS A 132 -19.98 -2.67 -21.69
N ASN A 133 -20.50 -1.49 -21.40
CA ASN A 133 -21.54 -0.87 -22.24
C ASN A 133 -21.05 -0.65 -23.66
N LYS A 134 -19.81 -0.17 -23.85
CA LYS A 134 -19.24 0.05 -25.18
C LYS A 134 -19.06 -1.28 -25.93
N ARG A 135 -18.45 -2.28 -25.26
CA ARG A 135 -18.27 -3.61 -25.85
C ARG A 135 -19.60 -4.30 -26.15
N ASN A 136 -20.56 -4.22 -25.22
CA ASN A 136 -21.88 -4.83 -25.43
C ASN A 136 -22.62 -4.16 -26.60
N LEU A 137 -22.51 -2.83 -26.72
CA LEU A 137 -23.09 -2.11 -27.84
C LEU A 137 -22.43 -2.51 -29.17
N GLU A 138 -21.10 -2.67 -29.20
CA GLU A 138 -20.36 -3.12 -30.37
C GLU A 138 -20.76 -4.55 -30.78
N MET A 139 -20.89 -5.48 -29.79
CA MET A 139 -21.31 -6.85 -30.05
C MET A 139 -22.76 -6.94 -30.52
N ILE A 140 -23.69 -6.22 -29.86
CA ILE A 140 -25.11 -6.24 -30.24
C ILE A 140 -25.29 -5.51 -31.56
N GLY A 141 -24.68 -4.31 -31.73
CA GLY A 141 -24.75 -3.54 -32.96
C GLY A 141 -24.08 -4.24 -34.13
N GLY A 142 -22.90 -4.84 -33.93
CA GLY A 142 -22.16 -5.61 -34.92
C GLY A 142 -22.90 -6.88 -35.32
N GLY A 143 -23.52 -7.59 -34.37
CA GLY A 143 -24.36 -8.76 -34.65
C GLY A 143 -25.60 -8.42 -35.46
N GLY A 144 -26.31 -7.34 -35.07
CA GLY A 144 -27.49 -6.84 -35.80
C GLY A 144 -27.13 -6.38 -37.22
N GLY A 145 -26.04 -5.61 -37.35
CA GLY A 145 -25.56 -5.15 -38.67
C GLY A 145 -25.09 -6.32 -39.56
N GLY A 146 -24.33 -7.26 -39.01
CA GLY A 146 -23.90 -8.46 -39.72
C GLY A 146 -25.09 -9.33 -40.19
N GLY A 147 -26.06 -9.56 -39.33
CA GLY A 147 -27.28 -10.29 -39.67
C GLY A 147 -28.11 -9.60 -40.77
N ALA A 148 -28.20 -8.28 -40.70
CA ALA A 148 -28.91 -7.50 -41.75
C ALA A 148 -28.18 -7.57 -43.09
N LEU A 149 -26.85 -7.49 -43.10
CA LEU A 149 -26.05 -7.62 -44.34
C LEU A 149 -26.22 -9.00 -45.00
N LEU A 150 -26.04 -10.06 -44.21
CA LEU A 150 -26.19 -11.43 -44.70
C LEU A 150 -27.64 -11.69 -45.14
N GLY A 151 -28.62 -11.29 -44.37
CA GLY A 151 -30.03 -11.42 -44.72
C GLY A 151 -30.38 -10.60 -45.96
N GLY A 152 -29.80 -9.40 -46.11
CA GLY A 152 -29.98 -8.52 -47.25
C GLY A 152 -29.43 -9.08 -48.54
N LEU A 153 -28.24 -9.73 -48.48
CA LEU A 153 -27.61 -10.39 -49.64
C LEU A 153 -28.41 -11.57 -50.14
N LEU A 154 -29.02 -12.35 -49.26
CA LEU A 154 -29.74 -13.58 -49.59
C LEU A 154 -31.24 -13.35 -49.85
N GLY A 155 -31.86 -12.41 -49.19
CA GLY A 155 -33.30 -12.19 -49.23
C GLY A 155 -33.76 -10.74 -49.51
N GLY A 156 -32.83 -9.86 -49.92
CA GLY A 156 -33.12 -8.46 -50.14
C GLY A 156 -33.57 -7.72 -48.87
N GLY A 157 -34.39 -6.68 -49.04
CA GLY A 157 -34.86 -5.88 -47.91
C GLY A 157 -35.65 -6.65 -46.85
N LYS A 158 -36.42 -7.66 -47.25
CA LYS A 158 -37.15 -8.53 -46.30
C LYS A 158 -36.19 -9.45 -45.53
N GLY A 159 -35.14 -9.94 -46.16
CA GLY A 159 -34.12 -10.72 -45.48
C GLY A 159 -33.28 -9.91 -44.47
N ALA A 160 -33.02 -8.65 -44.79
CA ALA A 160 -32.36 -7.71 -43.85
C ALA A 160 -33.20 -7.46 -42.59
N LEU A 161 -34.52 -7.29 -42.73
CA LEU A 161 -35.47 -7.06 -41.61
C LEU A 161 -35.56 -8.27 -40.68
N ILE A 162 -35.39 -9.51 -41.20
CA ILE A 162 -35.41 -10.73 -40.41
C ILE A 162 -34.01 -11.03 -39.83
N GLY A 163 -32.97 -10.76 -40.60
CA GLY A 163 -31.58 -11.02 -40.18
C GLY A 163 -31.09 -10.11 -39.05
N ALA A 164 -31.54 -8.86 -39.03
CA ALA A 164 -31.12 -7.90 -38.00
C ALA A 164 -31.53 -8.29 -36.57
N PRO A 165 -32.78 -8.69 -36.28
CA PRO A 165 -33.17 -9.15 -34.94
C PRO A 165 -32.44 -10.43 -34.51
N ILE A 166 -32.25 -11.37 -35.45
CA ILE A 166 -31.55 -12.64 -35.16
C ILE A 166 -30.09 -12.37 -34.85
N GLY A 167 -29.40 -11.54 -35.63
CA GLY A 167 -28.00 -11.17 -35.38
C GLY A 167 -27.83 -10.37 -34.07
N ALA A 168 -28.78 -9.44 -33.79
CA ALA A 168 -28.80 -8.70 -32.53
C ALA A 168 -29.03 -9.61 -31.32
N GLY A 169 -29.93 -10.60 -31.44
CA GLY A 169 -30.18 -11.59 -30.41
C GLY A 169 -28.94 -12.46 -30.13
N ALA A 170 -28.23 -12.92 -31.15
CA ALA A 170 -26.98 -13.66 -31.01
C ALA A 170 -25.88 -12.79 -30.43
N GLY A 171 -25.80 -11.51 -30.81
CA GLY A 171 -24.86 -10.55 -30.23
C GLY A 171 -25.12 -10.29 -28.73
N ALA A 172 -26.41 -10.18 -28.34
CA ALA A 172 -26.80 -9.99 -26.95
C ALA A 172 -26.48 -11.22 -26.09
N THR A 173 -26.74 -12.43 -26.59
CA THR A 173 -26.35 -13.70 -25.90
C THR A 173 -24.85 -13.82 -25.78
N GLY A 174 -24.11 -13.49 -26.81
CA GLY A 174 -22.64 -13.47 -26.77
C GLY A 174 -22.12 -12.47 -25.75
N ALA A 175 -22.69 -11.27 -25.68
CA ALA A 175 -22.34 -10.29 -24.67
C ALA A 175 -22.60 -10.77 -23.23
N ALA A 176 -23.74 -11.46 -23.01
CA ALA A 176 -24.10 -12.02 -21.72
C ALA A 176 -23.21 -13.19 -21.31
N LEU A 177 -22.80 -14.05 -22.26
CA LEU A 177 -21.95 -15.20 -22.01
C LEU A 177 -20.49 -14.83 -21.83
N THR A 178 -19.98 -13.80 -22.51
CA THR A 178 -18.60 -13.32 -22.34
C THR A 178 -18.37 -12.50 -21.05
N GLY A 179 -19.38 -12.31 -20.25
CA GLY A 179 -19.52 -11.97 -18.84
C GLY A 179 -18.49 -11.04 -18.20
N LYS A 180 -18.33 -11.26 -16.94
CA LYS A 180 -17.54 -10.48 -15.98
C LYS A 180 -16.08 -10.35 -16.40
N LYS A 181 -15.58 -9.12 -16.44
CA LYS A 181 -14.14 -8.84 -16.50
C LYS A 181 -13.72 -8.11 -15.25
N ASP A 182 -13.48 -8.86 -14.20
CA ASP A 182 -13.00 -8.32 -12.94
C ASP A 182 -11.59 -7.73 -13.10
N ILE A 183 -11.28 -6.74 -12.28
CA ILE A 183 -9.93 -6.20 -12.21
C ILE A 183 -9.08 -7.20 -11.44
N VAL A 184 -7.94 -7.57 -12.00
CA VAL A 184 -6.88 -8.28 -11.31
C VAL A 184 -5.65 -7.39 -11.30
N ILE A 185 -5.14 -7.08 -10.12
CA ILE A 185 -3.84 -6.45 -9.93
C ILE A 185 -2.89 -7.58 -9.54
N PRO A 186 -1.95 -7.97 -10.39
CA PRO A 186 -1.03 -9.06 -10.10
C PRO A 186 -0.16 -8.77 -8.87
N ALA A 187 0.34 -9.82 -8.24
CA ALA A 187 1.44 -9.71 -7.28
C ALA A 187 2.63 -8.99 -7.93
N GLU A 188 3.51 -8.41 -7.14
CA GLU A 188 4.68 -7.63 -7.56
C GLU A 188 4.35 -6.36 -8.38
N THR A 189 3.07 -6.03 -8.59
CA THR A 189 2.69 -4.77 -9.22
C THR A 189 3.14 -3.61 -8.34
N ALA A 190 3.88 -2.68 -8.95
CA ALA A 190 4.26 -1.43 -8.31
C ALA A 190 3.06 -0.47 -8.25
N VAL A 191 2.76 0.02 -7.06
CA VAL A 191 1.71 1.00 -6.81
C VAL A 191 2.32 2.19 -6.08
N THR A 192 1.84 3.38 -6.39
CA THR A 192 2.34 4.61 -5.80
C THR A 192 1.26 5.25 -4.94
N PHE A 193 1.64 5.61 -3.72
CA PHE A 193 0.80 6.33 -2.78
C PHE A 193 1.48 7.62 -2.35
N GLN A 194 0.69 8.56 -1.88
CA GLN A 194 1.16 9.83 -1.32
C GLN A 194 0.57 9.98 0.08
N LEU A 195 1.41 10.31 1.06
CA LEU A 195 0.96 10.59 2.41
C LEU A 195 0.12 11.85 2.45
N LEU A 196 -0.98 11.80 3.17
CA LEU A 196 -1.85 12.96 3.42
C LEU A 196 -1.40 13.73 4.65
N ASP A 197 -0.94 13.00 5.67
CA ASP A 197 -0.51 13.55 6.95
C ASP A 197 0.97 13.24 7.22
N PRO A 198 1.66 14.07 8.01
CA PRO A 198 3.02 13.76 8.46
C PRO A 198 3.01 12.56 9.41
N VAL A 199 4.10 11.80 9.41
CA VAL A 199 4.27 10.61 10.26
C VAL A 199 5.58 10.73 11.05
N ASP A 200 5.49 10.65 12.38
CA ASP A 200 6.65 10.68 13.25
C ASP A 200 7.18 9.26 13.47
N VAL A 201 8.42 9.04 13.10
CA VAL A 201 9.10 7.75 13.19
C VAL A 201 10.27 7.85 14.16
N ARG A 202 10.42 6.85 15.01
CA ARG A 202 11.57 6.66 15.90
C ARG A 202 12.54 5.68 15.23
N LEU A 203 13.78 6.12 15.06
CA LEU A 203 14.88 5.33 14.50
C LEU A 203 15.92 4.98 15.55
#